data_40e3102fd753f1777065ef28afacbeec
#
_entry.id   40e3102fd753f1777065ef28afacbeec
#
_cell.length_a   1.000
_cell.length_b   1.000
_cell.length_c   1.000
_cell.angle_alpha   90.00
_cell.angle_beta   90.00
_cell.angle_gamma   90.00
#
_symmetry.space_group_name_H-M   'P 1'
#
loop_
_entity.id
_entity.type
_entity.pdbx_description
1 polymer ?
#
loop_
_entity_poly.entity_id
_entity_poly.type
_entity_poly.pdbx_seq_one_letter_code
_entity_poly.pdbx_strand_id
1 'polypeptide(L)'
;KLAAKKRKIEIEYQKTGQEIEALETDIANLDEELMRPEYACNAHKLNELSTAREEKETALTAAMEQWERLAEQLEEFEVTE
;
A
#
# COMPACT_ATOMS: atom_id res chain seq x y z
N LYS A 1 -14.94 -21.79 15.45
CA LYS A 1 -15.56 -20.66 14.73
C LYS A 1 -14.79 -19.36 14.89
N LEU A 2 -14.37 -19.03 16.11
CA LEU A 2 -13.53 -17.85 16.36
C LEU A 2 -12.16 -18.01 15.71
N ALA A 3 -11.59 -19.22 15.75
CA ALA A 3 -10.31 -19.51 15.13
C ALA A 3 -10.35 -19.30 13.61
N ALA A 4 -11.48 -19.68 12.97
CA ALA A 4 -11.64 -19.51 11.53
C ALA A 4 -11.73 -18.03 11.14
N LYS A 5 -12.45 -17.22 11.94
CA LYS A 5 -12.54 -15.78 11.72
C LYS A 5 -11.18 -15.10 11.90
N LYS A 6 -10.48 -15.46 12.96
CA LYS A 6 -9.15 -14.92 13.25
C LYS A 6 -8.18 -15.23 12.10
N ARG A 7 -8.18 -16.47 11.63
CA ARG A 7 -7.31 -16.89 10.53
C ARG A 7 -7.59 -16.10 9.25
N LYS A 8 -8.86 -15.87 8.95
CA LYS A 8 -9.25 -15.10 7.77
C LYS A 8 -8.71 -13.68 7.86
N ILE A 9 -8.81 -13.06 9.02
CA ILE A 9 -8.29 -11.71 9.26
C ILE A 9 -6.76 -11.69 9.16
N GLU A 10 -6.09 -12.70 9.69
CA GLU A 10 -4.63 -12.82 9.59
C GLU A 10 -4.16 -12.90 8.14
N ILE A 11 -4.87 -13.65 7.31
CA ILE A 11 -4.56 -13.78 5.88
C ILE A 11 -4.73 -12.44 5.17
N GLU A 12 -5.83 -11.73 5.45
CA GLU A 12 -6.07 -10.41 4.89
C GLU A 12 -5.03 -9.40 5.34
N TYR A 13 -4.65 -9.49 6.62
CA TYR A 13 -3.62 -8.63 7.19
C TYR A 13 -2.29 -8.80 6.47
N GLN A 14 -1.88 -10.04 6.23
CA GLN A 14 -0.64 -10.35 5.51
C GLN A 14 -0.70 -9.87 4.06
N LYS A 15 -1.83 -10.10 3.39
CA LYS A 15 -2.02 -9.65 2.01
C LYS A 15 -1.93 -8.13 1.89
N THR A 16 -2.59 -7.44 2.80
CA THR A 16 -2.59 -5.98 2.81
C THR A 16 -1.18 -5.44 3.08
N GLY A 17 -0.44 -6.07 3.99
CA GLY A 17 0.95 -5.74 4.25
C GLY A 17 1.83 -5.87 3.01
N GLN A 18 1.61 -6.94 2.24
CA GLN A 18 2.34 -7.15 0.98
C GLN A 18 1.98 -6.11 -0.06
N GLU A 19 0.71 -5.71 -0.13
CA GLU A 19 0.27 -4.63 -1.02
C GLU A 19 0.94 -3.31 -0.67
N ILE A 20 1.04 -3.02 0.63
CA ILE A 20 1.72 -1.80 1.11
C ILE A 20 3.17 -1.79 0.63
N GLU A 21 3.89 -2.90 0.81
CA GLU A 21 5.28 -3.01 0.37
C GLU A 21 5.42 -2.81 -1.14
N ALA A 22 4.52 -3.44 -1.91
CA ALA A 22 4.53 -3.32 -3.36
C ALA A 22 4.27 -1.88 -3.80
N LEU A 23 3.30 -1.20 -3.15
CA LEU A 23 2.98 0.18 -3.47
C LEU A 23 4.13 1.13 -3.11
N GLU A 24 4.78 0.91 -1.98
CA GLU A 24 5.95 1.70 -1.58
C GLU A 24 7.10 1.53 -2.57
N THR A 25 7.32 0.31 -3.05
CA THR A 25 8.33 0.02 -4.06
C THR A 25 8.00 0.72 -5.38
N ASP A 26 6.74 0.66 -5.80
CA ASP A 26 6.29 1.31 -7.03
C ASP A 26 6.49 2.83 -6.96
N ILE A 27 6.16 3.43 -5.81
CA ILE A 27 6.34 4.88 -5.59
C ILE A 27 7.82 5.25 -5.65
N ALA A 28 8.68 4.45 -5.00
CA ALA A 28 10.13 4.68 -5.04
C ALA A 28 10.67 4.62 -6.45
N ASN A 29 10.21 3.65 -7.25
CA ASN A 29 10.61 3.51 -8.65
C ASN A 29 10.15 4.71 -9.49
N LEU A 30 8.93 5.19 -9.25
CA LEU A 30 8.40 6.37 -9.94
C LEU A 30 9.19 7.62 -9.58
N ASP A 31 9.59 7.76 -8.31
CA ASP A 31 10.42 8.87 -7.87
C ASP A 31 11.78 8.86 -8.57
N GLU A 32 12.38 7.69 -8.73
CA GLU A 32 13.64 7.56 -9.46
C GLU A 32 13.48 7.95 -10.92
N GLU A 33 12.39 7.53 -11.56
CA GLU A 33 12.12 7.88 -12.96
C GLU A 33 11.91 9.39 -13.12
N LEU A 34 11.21 10.03 -12.16
CA LEU A 34 10.99 11.47 -12.19
C LEU A 34 12.30 12.27 -12.13
N MET A 35 13.34 11.69 -11.54
CA MET A 35 14.66 12.31 -11.42
C MET A 35 15.57 12.09 -12.63
N ARG A 36 15.16 11.28 -13.59
CA ARG A 36 15.99 11.00 -14.76
C ARG A 36 16.18 12.24 -15.64
N PRO A 37 17.43 12.59 -15.98
CA PRO A 37 17.70 13.74 -16.84
C PRO A 37 17.01 13.64 -18.20
N GLU A 38 16.78 12.42 -18.68
CA GLU A 38 16.11 12.13 -19.96
C GLU A 38 14.72 12.75 -20.04
N TYR A 39 14.04 12.83 -18.89
CA TYR A 39 12.66 13.36 -18.81
C TYR A 39 12.59 14.81 -18.35
N ALA A 40 13.72 15.43 -18.05
CA ALA A 40 13.75 16.79 -17.52
C ALA A 40 13.05 17.81 -18.41
N CYS A 41 13.11 17.63 -19.74
CA CYS A 41 12.47 18.51 -20.70
C CYS A 41 11.21 17.92 -21.32
N ASN A 42 10.75 16.77 -20.82
CA ASN A 42 9.57 16.09 -21.36
C ASN A 42 8.40 16.27 -20.40
N ALA A 43 7.67 17.37 -20.53
CA ALA A 43 6.54 17.71 -19.67
C ALA A 43 5.47 16.64 -19.67
N HIS A 44 5.19 16.06 -20.83
CA HIS A 44 4.17 15.01 -20.98
C HIS A 44 4.54 13.77 -20.15
N LYS A 45 5.79 13.33 -20.25
CA LYS A 45 6.28 12.16 -19.51
C LYS A 45 6.28 12.41 -18.01
N LEU A 46 6.75 13.59 -17.59
CA LEU A 46 6.74 13.98 -16.18
C LEU A 46 5.34 14.01 -15.62
N ASN A 47 4.37 14.50 -16.39
CA ASN A 47 2.97 14.53 -15.97
C ASN A 47 2.39 13.12 -15.82
N GLU A 48 2.69 12.22 -16.76
CA GLU A 48 2.28 10.82 -16.67
C GLU A 48 2.81 10.15 -15.40
N LEU A 49 4.09 10.34 -15.12
CA LEU A 49 4.74 9.76 -13.95
C LEU A 49 4.17 10.32 -12.65
N SER A 50 3.93 11.64 -12.61
CA SER A 50 3.34 12.29 -11.44
C SER A 50 1.94 11.80 -11.16
N THR A 51 1.13 11.61 -12.20
CA THR A 51 -0.24 11.09 -12.08
C THR A 51 -0.22 9.66 -11.58
N ALA A 52 0.66 8.81 -12.12
CA ALA A 52 0.81 7.44 -11.68
C ALA A 52 1.23 7.37 -10.22
N ARG A 53 2.14 8.27 -9.80
CA ARG A 53 2.60 8.35 -8.43
C ARG A 53 1.45 8.73 -7.47
N GLU A 54 0.64 9.70 -7.86
CA GLU A 54 -0.52 10.12 -7.05
C GLU A 54 -1.53 8.98 -6.88
N GLU A 55 -1.78 8.23 -7.94
CA GLU A 55 -2.68 7.07 -7.88
C GLU A 55 -2.15 6.02 -6.92
N LYS A 56 -0.85 5.76 -6.97
CA LYS A 56 -0.21 4.80 -6.05
C LYS A 56 -0.24 5.28 -4.61
N GLU A 57 -0.06 6.58 -4.37
CA GLU A 57 -0.14 7.15 -3.02
C GLU A 57 -1.55 7.04 -2.44
N THR A 58 -2.57 7.28 -3.27
CA THR A 58 -3.95 7.12 -2.84
C THR A 58 -4.24 5.67 -2.46
N ALA A 59 -3.78 4.73 -3.29
CA ALA A 59 -3.93 3.31 -3.00
C ALA A 59 -3.17 2.90 -1.74
N LEU A 60 -1.98 3.46 -1.54
CA LEU A 60 -1.17 3.19 -0.35
C LEU A 60 -1.88 3.66 0.92
N THR A 61 -2.43 4.87 0.91
CA THR A 61 -3.18 5.40 2.04
C THR A 61 -4.36 4.51 2.39
N ALA A 62 -5.13 4.09 1.39
CA ALA A 62 -6.27 3.19 1.59
C ALA A 62 -5.82 1.83 2.15
N ALA A 63 -4.71 1.29 1.64
CA ALA A 63 -4.16 0.02 2.11
C ALA A 63 -3.69 0.12 3.56
N MET A 64 -3.04 1.23 3.93
CA MET A 64 -2.59 1.46 5.30
C MET A 64 -3.75 1.55 6.28
N GLU A 65 -4.83 2.23 5.89
CA GLU A 65 -6.03 2.33 6.73
C GLU A 65 -6.67 0.96 6.93
N GLN A 66 -6.73 0.17 5.88
CA GLN A 66 -7.26 -1.19 5.95
C GLN A 66 -6.38 -2.07 6.85
N TRP A 67 -5.07 -1.95 6.70
CA TRP A 67 -4.09 -2.69 7.50
C TRP A 67 -4.24 -2.39 8.99
N GLU A 68 -4.41 -1.11 9.35
CA GLU A 68 -4.63 -0.68 10.74
C GLU A 68 -5.92 -1.25 11.31
N ARG A 69 -6.99 -1.28 10.52
CA ARG A 69 -8.27 -1.88 10.95
C ARG A 69 -8.14 -3.36 11.21
N LEU A 70 -7.40 -4.05 10.33
CA LEU A 70 -7.15 -5.49 10.50
C LEU A 70 -6.31 -5.76 11.75
N ALA A 71 -5.31 -4.91 12.01
CA ALA A 71 -4.49 -5.01 13.22
C ALA A 71 -5.34 -4.85 14.49
N GLU A 72 -6.26 -3.88 14.49
CA GLU A 72 -7.18 -3.67 15.61
C GLU A 72 -8.09 -4.87 15.84
N GLN A 73 -8.60 -5.46 14.76
CA GLN A 73 -9.44 -6.65 14.83
C GLN A 73 -8.67 -7.83 15.42
N LEU A 74 -7.40 -7.98 15.05
CA LEU A 74 -6.56 -9.04 15.61
C LEU A 74 -6.29 -8.84 17.09
N GLU A 75 -6.09 -7.60 17.52
CA GLU A 75 -5.92 -7.27 18.94
C GLU A 75 -7.17 -7.65 19.75
N GLU A 76 -8.35 -7.41 19.20
CA GLU A 76 -9.62 -7.78 19.85
C GLU A 76 -9.69 -9.28 20.10
N PHE A 77 -9.24 -10.10 19.16
CA PHE A 77 -9.21 -11.55 19.34
C PHE A 77 -8.26 -11.96 20.45
N GLU A 78 -7.11 -11.29 20.57
CA GLU A 78 -6.14 -11.59 21.62
C GLU A 78 -6.66 -11.25 23.01
N VAL A 79 -7.41 -10.14 23.12
CA VAL A 79 -7.97 -9.70 24.40
C VAL A 79 -9.10 -10.63 24.86
N THR A 80 -9.89 -11.18 23.93
CA THR A 80 -11.03 -12.06 24.25
C THR A 80 -10.62 -13.50 24.51
N GLU A 81 -9.46 -13.90 24.12
CA GLU A 81 -8.92 -15.24 24.42
C GLU A 81 -8.31 -15.27 25.80
#